data_cddfd7f8020357828b20d920847b09f2
#
_entry.id   cddfd7f8020357828b20d920847b09f2
#
_cell.length_a   1.000
_cell.length_b   1.000
_cell.length_c   1.000
_cell.angle_alpha   90.00
_cell.angle_beta   90.00
_cell.angle_gamma   90.00
#
_symmetry.space_group_name_H-M   'P 1'
#
loop_
_entity.id
_entity.type
_entity.pdbx_description
1 polymer ?
#
loop_
_entity_poly.entity_id
_entity_poly.type
_entity_poly.pdbx_seq_one_letter_code
_entity_poly.pdbx_strand_id
1 'polypeptide(L)'
;AYFPSKGVNFRAGYTLYTDNFTQFEDHTPFSAVAGYFEGVIPVTRRFSILPSLAGRFLIGRHIPYSKQNTMGGDIIERYLPYQLPFMGTSNVELMDNTLIISGMKFRQRMGSIHYLTFGINYALSSHKLDGLFDEMNMFGCGVSYGMDTIFGPLEATLNYTNHSDKFSFYINLGYKF
;
A
#
# COMPACT_ATOMS: atom_id res chain seq x y z
N ALA A 1 -8.82 16.61 5.53
CA ALA A 1 -9.12 15.86 6.76
C ALA A 1 -8.33 14.56 6.72
N TYR A 2 -7.70 14.22 7.83
CA TYR A 2 -6.90 12.99 7.92
C TYR A 2 -7.78 11.72 7.88
N PHE A 3 -8.94 11.78 8.50
CA PHE A 3 -9.96 10.73 8.42
C PHE A 3 -11.12 11.20 7.51
N PRO A 4 -10.98 11.11 6.18
CA PRO A 4 -12.02 11.53 5.27
C PRO A 4 -13.29 10.70 5.48
N SER A 5 -14.44 11.36 5.42
CA SER A 5 -15.75 10.71 5.55
C SER A 5 -16.34 10.29 4.20
N LYS A 6 -15.84 10.84 3.09
CA LYS A 6 -16.25 10.55 1.72
C LYS A 6 -15.17 11.01 0.75
N GLY A 7 -14.97 10.25 -0.31
CA GLY A 7 -14.08 10.66 -1.40
C GLY A 7 -13.54 9.48 -2.18
N VAL A 8 -12.85 9.80 -3.27
CA VAL A 8 -12.12 8.86 -4.10
C VAL A 8 -10.77 9.48 -4.42
N ASN A 9 -9.72 8.68 -4.29
CA ASN A 9 -8.37 9.00 -4.73
C ASN A 9 -7.98 7.99 -5.81
N PHE A 10 -7.64 8.49 -6.99
CA PHE A 10 -7.17 7.66 -8.10
C PHE A 10 -5.88 8.24 -8.64
N ARG A 11 -4.88 7.39 -8.83
CA ARG A 11 -3.61 7.73 -9.46
C ARG A 11 -3.30 6.66 -10.50
N ALA A 12 -2.81 7.07 -11.66
CA ALA A 12 -2.27 6.17 -12.66
C ALA A 12 -1.01 6.80 -13.26
N GLY A 13 -0.02 5.98 -13.53
CA GLY A 13 1.25 6.44 -14.07
C GLY A 13 1.87 5.42 -15.02
N TYR A 14 2.53 5.93 -16.04
CA TYR A 14 3.40 5.18 -16.91
C TYR A 14 4.77 5.84 -16.90
N THR A 15 5.82 5.03 -16.68
CA THR A 15 7.20 5.51 -16.68
C THR A 15 8.02 4.64 -17.60
N LEU A 16 8.68 5.27 -18.57
CA LEU A 16 9.67 4.63 -19.41
C LEU A 16 11.07 4.95 -18.85
N TYR A 17 11.80 3.93 -18.48
CA TYR A 17 13.21 4.03 -18.09
C TYR A 17 14.05 3.77 -19.29
N THR A 18 14.72 4.82 -19.78
CA THR A 18 15.70 4.72 -20.87
C THR A 18 17.10 4.59 -20.29
N ASP A 19 17.93 3.83 -20.96
CA ASP A 19 19.34 3.73 -20.58
C ASP A 19 20.05 5.08 -20.76
N ASN A 20 20.80 5.47 -19.75
CA ASN A 20 21.70 6.63 -19.78
C ASN A 20 23.19 6.24 -19.72
N PHE A 21 23.51 4.99 -20.04
CA PHE A 21 24.86 4.39 -20.05
C PHE A 21 25.56 4.30 -18.69
N THR A 22 24.91 4.76 -17.63
CA THR A 22 25.53 4.80 -16.29
C THR A 22 24.67 4.11 -15.21
N GLN A 23 23.43 3.82 -15.48
CA GLN A 23 22.48 3.31 -14.46
C GLN A 23 22.11 1.84 -14.62
N PHE A 24 22.23 1.26 -15.80
CA PHE A 24 21.79 -0.10 -16.07
C PHE A 24 22.92 -0.92 -16.70
N GLU A 25 23.25 -2.03 -16.10
CA GLU A 25 24.35 -2.90 -16.56
C GLU A 25 24.15 -3.41 -17.98
N ASP A 26 22.90 -3.75 -18.34
CA ASP A 26 22.55 -4.36 -19.63
C ASP A 26 22.04 -3.37 -20.68
N HIS A 27 22.01 -2.08 -20.36
CA HIS A 27 21.56 -1.01 -21.26
C HIS A 27 20.20 -1.25 -21.93
N THR A 28 19.33 -2.05 -21.30
CA THR A 28 18.00 -2.35 -21.85
C THR A 28 16.95 -1.44 -21.22
N PRO A 29 16.14 -0.75 -22.03
CA PRO A 29 15.03 0.03 -21.51
C PRO A 29 13.94 -0.89 -20.93
N PHE A 30 13.25 -0.40 -19.90
CA PHE A 30 12.09 -1.06 -19.33
C PHE A 30 11.00 -0.05 -19.01
N SER A 31 9.78 -0.53 -18.84
CA SER A 31 8.62 0.31 -18.55
C SER A 31 8.00 -0.09 -17.21
N ALA A 32 7.41 0.88 -16.53
CA ALA A 32 6.59 0.67 -15.37
C ALA A 32 5.19 1.25 -15.58
N VAL A 33 4.17 0.45 -15.34
CA VAL A 33 2.77 0.86 -15.28
C VAL A 33 2.32 0.76 -13.83
N ALA A 34 1.81 1.83 -13.26
CA ALA A 34 1.34 1.85 -11.88
C ALA A 34 -0.09 2.40 -11.80
N GLY A 35 -0.88 1.85 -10.91
CA GLY A 35 -2.22 2.32 -10.60
C GLY A 35 -2.50 2.23 -9.11
N TYR A 36 -3.22 3.20 -8.59
CA TYR A 36 -3.68 3.24 -7.22
C TYR A 36 -5.10 3.79 -7.17
N PHE A 37 -5.96 3.10 -6.46
CA PHE A 37 -7.33 3.50 -6.18
C PHE A 37 -7.61 3.35 -4.70
N GLU A 38 -8.24 4.34 -4.11
CA GLU A 38 -8.76 4.30 -2.75
C GLU A 38 -10.09 5.04 -2.71
N GLY A 39 -11.10 4.41 -2.15
CA GLY A 39 -12.42 4.99 -1.95
C GLY A 39 -12.77 5.12 -0.49
N VAL A 40 -13.63 6.08 -0.15
CA VAL A 40 -14.28 6.18 1.15
C VAL A 40 -15.77 6.26 0.93
N ILE A 41 -16.48 5.18 1.29
CA ILE A 41 -17.92 5.00 1.09
C ILE A 41 -18.60 5.10 2.47
N PRO A 42 -19.31 6.20 2.76
CA PRO A 42 -20.06 6.31 4.00
C PRO A 42 -21.31 5.41 3.94
N VAL A 43 -21.36 4.42 4.81
CA VAL A 43 -22.55 3.55 4.96
C VAL A 43 -23.52 4.18 5.94
N THR A 44 -23.01 4.76 7.01
CA THR A 44 -23.76 5.55 7.98
C THR A 44 -23.00 6.83 8.33
N ARG A 45 -23.59 7.69 9.18
CA ARG A 45 -22.92 8.90 9.68
C ARG A 45 -21.64 8.60 10.48
N ARG A 46 -21.45 7.36 10.94
CA ARG A 46 -20.35 6.96 11.79
C ARG A 46 -19.54 5.78 11.25
N PHE A 47 -20.04 5.11 10.22
CA PHE A 47 -19.38 3.93 9.66
C PHE A 47 -19.11 4.11 8.18
N SER A 48 -17.87 3.82 7.76
CA SER A 48 -17.42 3.92 6.38
C SER A 48 -16.65 2.67 5.97
N ILE A 49 -16.77 2.29 4.71
CA ILE A 49 -16.00 1.24 4.06
C ILE A 49 -14.98 1.92 3.14
N LEU A 50 -13.73 1.47 3.21
CA LEU A 50 -12.62 2.03 2.45
C LEU A 50 -11.98 0.93 1.58
N PRO A 51 -12.52 0.69 0.37
CA PRO A 51 -11.88 -0.19 -0.60
C PRO A 51 -10.62 0.46 -1.16
N SER A 52 -9.59 -0.34 -1.40
CA SER A 52 -8.36 0.08 -2.08
C SER A 52 -7.86 -0.98 -3.05
N LEU A 53 -7.25 -0.53 -4.13
CA LEU A 53 -6.57 -1.36 -5.12
C LEU A 53 -5.30 -0.66 -5.56
N ALA A 54 -4.19 -1.34 -5.49
CA ALA A 54 -2.90 -0.85 -5.95
C ALA A 54 -2.25 -1.89 -6.85
N GLY A 55 -1.53 -1.45 -7.86
CA GLY A 55 -0.77 -2.34 -8.70
C GLY A 55 0.39 -1.63 -9.38
N ARG A 56 1.49 -2.34 -9.57
CA ARG A 56 2.62 -1.88 -10.37
C ARG A 56 3.22 -3.05 -11.13
N PHE A 57 3.40 -2.83 -12.43
CA PHE A 57 3.86 -3.81 -13.40
C PHE A 57 5.14 -3.28 -14.05
N LEU A 58 6.20 -4.05 -13.97
CA LEU A 58 7.47 -3.77 -14.61
C LEU A 58 7.60 -4.66 -15.85
N ILE A 59 7.85 -4.05 -16.99
CA ILE A 59 7.90 -4.69 -18.29
C ILE A 59 9.27 -4.47 -18.90
N GLY A 60 10.11 -5.50 -18.92
CA GLY A 60 11.49 -5.45 -19.43
C GLY A 60 12.20 -6.77 -19.23
N ARG A 61 13.40 -6.92 -19.82
CA ARG A 61 14.19 -8.14 -19.70
C ARG A 61 15.07 -8.15 -18.44
N HIS A 62 15.73 -7.02 -18.18
CA HIS A 62 16.61 -6.86 -17.04
C HIS A 62 16.18 -5.62 -16.25
N ILE A 63 15.58 -5.84 -15.10
CA ILE A 63 15.04 -4.78 -14.24
C ILE A 63 15.98 -4.66 -13.03
N PRO A 64 16.62 -3.50 -12.80
CA PRO A 64 17.49 -3.30 -11.67
C PRO A 64 16.75 -3.47 -10.34
N TYR A 65 17.36 -4.10 -9.35
CA TYR A 65 16.80 -4.29 -8.01
C TYR A 65 16.32 -2.98 -7.38
N SER A 66 17.01 -1.87 -7.66
CA SER A 66 16.63 -0.53 -7.16
C SER A 66 15.31 0.00 -7.73
N LYS A 67 14.78 -0.62 -8.78
CA LYS A 67 13.52 -0.25 -9.44
C LYS A 67 12.41 -1.28 -9.26
N GLN A 68 12.70 -2.40 -8.62
CA GLN A 68 11.71 -3.42 -8.30
C GLN A 68 10.58 -2.88 -7.43
N ASN A 69 9.47 -3.59 -7.42
CA ASN A 69 8.33 -3.24 -6.59
C ASN A 69 8.68 -3.39 -5.12
N THR A 70 8.14 -2.52 -4.31
CA THR A 70 8.26 -2.57 -2.87
C THR A 70 6.88 -2.45 -2.22
N MET A 71 6.70 -3.14 -1.12
CA MET A 71 5.45 -3.20 -0.39
C MET A 71 5.70 -2.99 1.10
N GLY A 72 4.79 -2.33 1.80
CA GLY A 72 4.81 -2.22 3.24
C GLY A 72 4.21 -0.92 3.79
N GLY A 73 3.86 -0.94 5.05
CA GLY A 73 3.18 0.18 5.70
C GLY A 73 1.76 0.39 5.18
N ASP A 74 1.11 1.45 5.60
CA ASP A 74 -0.29 1.75 5.21
C ASP A 74 -0.43 3.02 4.36
N ILE A 75 0.70 3.62 3.95
CA ILE A 75 0.75 4.84 3.14
C ILE A 75 1.55 4.57 1.87
N ILE A 76 0.97 4.97 0.73
CA ILE A 76 1.65 4.90 -0.56
C ILE A 76 2.89 5.81 -0.58
N GLU A 77 3.99 5.30 -1.12
CA GLU A 77 5.24 6.05 -1.35
C GLU A 77 5.84 6.74 -0.11
N ARG A 78 5.57 6.22 1.09
CA ARG A 78 6.05 6.84 2.34
C ARG A 78 7.56 6.79 2.50
N TYR A 79 8.17 5.65 2.20
CA TYR A 79 9.60 5.42 2.42
C TYR A 79 10.38 5.31 1.11
N LEU A 80 9.75 4.80 0.07
CA LEU A 80 10.34 4.62 -1.25
C LEU A 80 9.36 5.06 -2.35
N PRO A 81 9.86 5.60 -3.48
CA PRO A 81 9.03 6.14 -4.56
C PRO A 81 8.10 5.12 -5.22
N TYR A 82 8.32 3.82 -4.99
CA TYR A 82 7.56 2.73 -5.63
C TYR A 82 6.90 1.81 -4.62
N GLN A 83 6.81 2.25 -3.38
CA GLN A 83 6.21 1.49 -2.30
C GLN A 83 4.69 1.51 -2.41
N LEU A 84 4.09 0.33 -2.46
CA LEU A 84 2.65 0.15 -2.36
C LEU A 84 2.23 -0.18 -0.92
N PRO A 85 1.10 0.36 -0.46
CA PRO A 85 0.66 0.17 0.92
C PRO A 85 0.14 -1.26 1.15
N PHE A 86 0.58 -1.87 2.24
CA PHE A 86 0.11 -3.16 2.69
C PHE A 86 0.02 -3.20 4.22
N MET A 87 -1.19 -3.28 4.74
CA MET A 87 -1.43 -3.41 6.18
C MET A 87 -1.07 -4.83 6.63
N GLY A 88 -0.08 -4.96 7.47
CA GLY A 88 0.44 -6.25 7.92
C GLY A 88 1.95 -6.29 7.99
N THR A 89 2.65 -5.50 7.18
CA THR A 89 4.09 -5.34 7.26
C THR A 89 4.44 -3.94 7.73
N SER A 90 5.27 -3.84 8.74
CA SER A 90 5.81 -2.55 9.23
C SER A 90 7.06 -2.14 8.46
N ASN A 91 7.73 -3.08 7.84
CA ASN A 91 8.93 -2.87 7.04
C ASN A 91 8.61 -2.82 5.55
N VAL A 92 9.51 -2.21 4.80
CA VAL A 92 9.44 -2.26 3.34
C VAL A 92 10.04 -3.58 2.86
N GLU A 93 9.26 -4.35 2.12
CA GLU A 93 9.67 -5.61 1.53
C GLU A 93 9.84 -5.46 0.02
N LEU A 94 10.88 -6.09 -0.52
CA LEU A 94 11.12 -6.12 -1.96
C LEU A 94 10.23 -7.20 -2.59
N MET A 95 9.56 -6.82 -3.67
CA MET A 95 8.63 -7.68 -4.40
C MET A 95 9.11 -7.89 -5.84
N ASP A 96 8.50 -8.83 -6.52
CA ASP A 96 8.78 -9.12 -7.93
C ASP A 96 8.30 -8.04 -8.90
N ASN A 97 8.46 -8.31 -10.19
CA ASN A 97 8.16 -7.36 -11.27
C ASN A 97 6.68 -7.00 -11.37
N THR A 98 5.80 -7.89 -10.92
CA THR A 98 4.36 -7.67 -10.88
C THR A 98 3.89 -7.69 -9.44
N LEU A 99 3.21 -6.64 -9.01
CA LEU A 99 2.64 -6.54 -7.68
C LEU A 99 1.22 -5.96 -7.78
N ILE A 100 0.25 -6.69 -7.21
CA ILE A 100 -1.13 -6.23 -7.07
C ILE A 100 -1.54 -6.38 -5.61
N ILE A 101 -2.12 -5.34 -5.04
CA ILE A 101 -2.61 -5.31 -3.67
C ILE A 101 -4.07 -4.86 -3.69
N SER A 102 -4.94 -5.68 -3.14
CA SER A 102 -6.32 -5.30 -2.85
C SER A 102 -6.52 -5.17 -1.35
N GLY A 103 -7.29 -4.18 -0.94
CA GLY A 103 -7.53 -3.92 0.47
C GLY A 103 -8.94 -3.46 0.75
N MET A 104 -9.40 -3.71 1.95
CA MET A 104 -10.65 -3.19 2.46
C MET A 104 -10.49 -2.81 3.92
N LYS A 105 -10.83 -1.56 4.26
CA LYS A 105 -10.85 -1.08 5.63
C LYS A 105 -12.27 -0.73 6.04
N PHE A 106 -12.62 -1.05 7.28
CA PHE A 106 -13.90 -0.77 7.92
C PHE A 106 -13.63 0.22 9.04
N ARG A 107 -14.11 1.45 8.91
CA ARG A 107 -13.87 2.51 9.88
C ARG A 107 -15.13 2.88 10.63
N GLN A 108 -15.07 2.78 11.95
CA GLN A 108 -16.10 3.24 12.87
C GLN A 108 -15.64 4.49 13.58
N ARG A 109 -16.40 5.59 13.45
CA ARG A 109 -16.20 6.81 14.24
C ARG A 109 -16.85 6.66 15.60
N MET A 110 -16.09 6.86 16.66
CA MET A 110 -16.51 6.81 18.05
C MET A 110 -16.47 8.22 18.64
N GLY A 111 -17.59 8.86 18.79
CA GLY A 111 -17.64 10.27 19.24
C GLY A 111 -17.23 11.28 18.17
N SER A 112 -16.52 12.35 18.58
CA SER A 112 -16.13 13.45 17.69
C SER A 112 -14.75 13.28 17.05
N ILE A 113 -13.80 12.71 17.78
CA ILE A 113 -12.38 12.69 17.43
C ILE A 113 -11.77 11.29 17.38
N HIS A 114 -12.49 10.23 17.76
CA HIS A 114 -11.98 8.86 17.84
C HIS A 114 -12.44 8.01 16.67
N TYR A 115 -11.56 7.16 16.18
CA TYR A 115 -11.80 6.26 15.05
C TYR A 115 -11.21 4.88 15.35
N LEU A 116 -12.00 3.85 15.11
CA LEU A 116 -11.54 2.47 15.11
C LEU A 116 -11.61 1.95 13.67
N THR A 117 -10.50 1.42 13.17
CA THR A 117 -10.41 0.90 11.81
C THR A 117 -9.95 -0.55 11.86
N PHE A 118 -10.70 -1.44 11.23
CA PHE A 118 -10.28 -2.79 10.93
C PHE A 118 -9.95 -2.89 9.44
N GLY A 119 -8.82 -3.49 9.09
CA GLY A 119 -8.39 -3.62 7.71
C GLY A 119 -7.95 -5.04 7.36
N ILE A 120 -8.19 -5.42 6.12
CA ILE A 120 -7.72 -6.65 5.50
C ILE A 120 -7.10 -6.31 4.15
N ASN A 121 -5.99 -6.95 3.82
CA ASN A 121 -5.32 -6.80 2.53
C ASN A 121 -4.92 -8.15 1.99
N TYR A 122 -4.91 -8.23 0.67
CA TYR A 122 -4.40 -9.38 -0.06
C TYR A 122 -3.47 -8.90 -1.16
N ALA A 123 -2.27 -9.44 -1.22
CA ALA A 123 -1.24 -9.10 -2.19
C ALA A 123 -0.84 -10.33 -3.01
N LEU A 124 -0.65 -10.09 -4.30
CA LEU A 124 -0.12 -11.04 -5.26
C LEU A 124 1.17 -10.46 -5.85
N SER A 125 2.24 -11.22 -5.81
CA SER A 125 3.53 -10.84 -6.40
C SER A 125 4.05 -11.97 -7.28
N SER A 126 4.53 -11.63 -8.48
CA SER A 126 5.00 -12.59 -9.46
C SER A 126 6.06 -12.00 -10.36
N HIS A 127 6.96 -12.86 -10.84
CA HIS A 127 7.96 -12.46 -11.81
C HIS A 127 7.36 -12.17 -13.19
N LYS A 128 6.25 -12.86 -13.55
CA LYS A 128 5.52 -12.69 -14.81
C LYS A 128 4.02 -12.57 -14.57
N LEU A 129 3.33 -11.86 -15.45
CA LEU A 129 1.86 -11.71 -15.39
C LEU A 129 1.12 -13.05 -15.44
N ASP A 130 1.62 -14.02 -16.20
CA ASP A 130 0.98 -15.33 -16.37
C ASP A 130 1.06 -16.22 -15.12
N GLY A 131 1.98 -15.95 -14.19
CA GLY A 131 2.16 -16.70 -12.93
C GLY A 131 1.59 -16.02 -11.69
N LEU A 132 0.77 -15.00 -11.83
CA LEU A 132 0.34 -14.12 -10.74
C LEU A 132 -0.33 -14.84 -9.56
N PHE A 133 -1.02 -15.95 -9.82
CA PHE A 133 -1.73 -16.72 -8.79
C PHE A 133 -0.92 -17.89 -8.21
N ASP A 134 0.20 -18.22 -8.84
CA ASP A 134 0.96 -19.44 -8.51
C ASP A 134 2.24 -19.16 -7.70
N GLU A 135 2.76 -17.92 -7.71
CA GLU A 135 4.05 -17.62 -7.09
C GLU A 135 3.91 -17.19 -5.64
N MET A 136 3.60 -15.92 -5.38
CA MET A 136 3.53 -15.41 -4.01
C MET A 136 2.18 -14.76 -3.74
N ASN A 137 1.51 -15.24 -2.71
CA ASN A 137 0.32 -14.61 -2.17
C ASN A 137 0.50 -14.28 -0.69
N MET A 138 0.06 -13.10 -0.30
CA MET A 138 0.16 -12.63 1.06
C MET A 138 -1.17 -12.09 1.54
N PHE A 139 -1.51 -12.44 2.78
CA PHE A 139 -2.66 -11.92 3.49
C PHE A 139 -2.20 -11.12 4.70
N GLY A 140 -2.74 -9.93 4.84
CA GLY A 140 -2.52 -9.06 5.99
C GLY A 140 -3.82 -8.56 6.59
N CYS A 141 -3.85 -8.40 7.89
CA CYS A 141 -4.95 -7.76 8.59
C CYS A 141 -4.44 -6.90 9.74
N GLY A 142 -5.26 -5.97 10.18
CA GLY A 142 -4.87 -5.11 11.29
C GLY A 142 -6.03 -4.33 11.87
N VAL A 143 -5.78 -3.81 13.06
CA VAL A 143 -6.68 -2.92 13.78
C VAL A 143 -5.94 -1.65 14.13
N SER A 144 -6.52 -0.52 13.77
CA SER A 144 -5.98 0.81 14.08
C SER A 144 -6.96 1.58 14.95
N TYR A 145 -6.44 2.18 16.01
CA TYR A 145 -7.13 3.20 16.77
C TYR A 145 -6.56 4.56 16.44
N GLY A 146 -7.41 5.45 15.96
CA GLY A 146 -7.04 6.80 15.55
C GLY A 146 -7.74 7.86 16.38
N MET A 147 -7.07 8.97 16.62
CA MET A 147 -7.61 10.14 17.31
C MET A 147 -7.15 11.43 16.62
N ASP A 148 -8.10 12.32 16.30
CA ASP A 148 -7.79 13.66 15.83
C ASP A 148 -7.40 14.53 17.03
N THR A 149 -6.13 14.96 17.09
CA THR A 149 -5.62 15.83 18.14
C THR A 149 -5.28 17.22 17.60
N ILE A 150 -5.08 18.18 18.48
CA ILE A 150 -4.65 19.55 18.13
C ILE A 150 -3.26 19.59 17.47
N PHE A 151 -2.43 18.58 17.70
CA PHE A 151 -1.09 18.42 17.11
C PHE A 151 -1.07 17.56 15.85
N GLY A 152 -2.23 17.15 15.35
CA GLY A 152 -2.42 16.24 14.25
C GLY A 152 -2.99 14.90 14.69
N PRO A 153 -3.27 14.01 13.72
CA PRO A 153 -3.81 12.69 14.03
C PRO A 153 -2.78 11.82 14.74
N LEU A 154 -3.24 11.14 15.78
CA LEU A 154 -2.52 10.07 16.46
C LEU A 154 -3.15 8.74 16.04
N GLU A 155 -2.35 7.79 15.59
CA GLU A 155 -2.83 6.46 15.19
C GLU A 155 -1.93 5.37 15.76
N ALA A 156 -2.53 4.41 16.45
CA ALA A 156 -1.88 3.22 16.94
C ALA A 156 -2.43 2.02 16.17
N THR A 157 -1.55 1.20 15.60
CA THR A 157 -1.94 0.09 14.73
C THR A 157 -1.26 -1.20 15.16
N LEU A 158 -2.05 -2.26 15.26
CA LEU A 158 -1.60 -3.64 15.45
C LEU A 158 -1.93 -4.42 14.18
N ASN A 159 -0.92 -5.06 13.60
CA ASN A 159 -1.03 -5.79 12.34
C ASN A 159 -0.56 -7.22 12.47
N TYR A 160 -1.05 -8.06 11.57
CA TYR A 160 -0.61 -9.42 11.35
C TYR A 160 -0.49 -9.71 9.85
N THR A 161 0.50 -10.47 9.46
CA THR A 161 0.65 -11.01 8.10
C THR A 161 1.07 -12.47 8.14
N ASN A 162 0.53 -13.27 7.22
CA ASN A 162 0.92 -14.67 7.04
C ASN A 162 2.35 -14.84 6.52
N HIS A 163 2.96 -13.79 5.97
CA HIS A 163 4.32 -13.86 5.43
C HIS A 163 5.38 -13.86 6.53
N SER A 164 5.26 -12.99 7.53
CA SER A 164 6.22 -12.94 8.65
C SER A 164 5.79 -13.79 9.84
N ASP A 165 4.53 -14.21 9.87
CA ASP A 165 3.90 -14.96 10.97
C ASP A 165 4.07 -14.26 12.33
N LYS A 166 4.14 -12.95 12.31
CA LYS A 166 4.38 -12.09 13.48
C LYS A 166 3.38 -10.94 13.54
N PHE A 167 3.09 -10.55 14.76
CA PHE A 167 2.38 -9.29 15.00
C PHE A 167 3.36 -8.12 14.96
N SER A 168 2.96 -7.04 14.33
CA SER A 168 3.68 -5.77 14.36
C SER A 168 2.81 -4.68 14.96
N PHE A 169 3.43 -3.81 15.74
CA PHE A 169 2.78 -2.67 16.37
C PHE A 169 3.56 -1.41 16.04
N TYR A 170 2.84 -0.35 15.66
CA TYR A 170 3.45 0.96 15.49
C TYR A 170 2.50 2.09 15.90
N ILE A 171 3.09 3.21 16.24
CA ILE A 171 2.37 4.45 16.53
C ILE A 171 2.82 5.50 15.52
N ASN A 172 1.85 6.20 14.96
CA ASN A 172 2.08 7.32 14.05
C ASN A 172 1.45 8.59 14.65
N LEU A 173 2.23 9.67 14.71
CA LEU A 173 1.78 10.97 15.13
C LEU A 173 2.07 11.98 14.01
N GLY A 174 1.06 12.75 13.63
CA GLY A 174 1.18 13.80 12.62
C GLY A 174 0.49 13.47 11.30
N TYR A 175 0.55 14.44 10.39
CA TYR A 175 -0.07 14.30 9.08
C TYR A 175 0.74 13.40 8.17
N LYS A 176 0.05 12.61 7.37
CA LYS A 176 0.62 11.83 6.28
C LYS A 176 0.73 12.77 5.08
N PHE A 177 1.93 13.12 4.67
CA PHE A 177 2.21 13.94 3.51
C PHE A 177 2.59 13.07 2.33
#